data_72985284c93ddb6e4cc901ed45a69571
#
_entry.id   72985284c93ddb6e4cc901ed45a69571
#
_cell.length_a   1.000
_cell.length_b   1.000
_cell.length_c   1.000
_cell.angle_alpha   90.00
_cell.angle_beta   90.00
_cell.angle_gamma   90.00
#
_symmetry.space_group_name_H-M   'P 1'
#
loop_
_entity.id
_entity.type
_entity.pdbx_description
1 polymer ?
#
loop_
_entity_poly.entity_id
_entity_poly.type
_entity_poly.pdbx_seq_one_letter_code
_entity_poly.pdbx_strand_id
1 'polypeptide(L)'
;MRKRVSFLTRSLGSDALISDREVLVEWVRARRGREADLITFQIEGSLMPQIEAGINTPCAGGKFYQDRLISSLFGIEGRTITAELGCNIPPLLKDAEDLASIQKDLWFAFPAPREIGLCNRFYHDSDEAIYALYSVYREMMRSMRDKGISGHILHCDNPVSEELEALAGRRVFFFSHIETKKTLEILLEYQATVAVRSSALGLIEDLMDEYDVQKIILIDSREDDLHRALEIKDAEHLICGGYCQDSCDFYWKSMVENASVIR
;
A
#
# COMPACT_ATOMS: atom_id res chain seq x y z
N MET A 1 -35.96 5.97 -15.19
CA MET A 1 -35.41 4.83 -14.44
C MET A 1 -34.14 5.30 -13.74
N ARG A 2 -34.06 5.11 -12.43
CA ARG A 2 -32.84 5.39 -11.68
C ARG A 2 -31.77 4.38 -12.10
N LYS A 3 -30.58 4.82 -12.51
CA LYS A 3 -29.51 3.94 -12.97
C LYS A 3 -28.49 3.77 -11.83
N ARG A 4 -28.20 2.52 -11.46
CA ARG A 4 -27.12 2.23 -10.51
C ARG A 4 -25.79 2.34 -11.22
N VAL A 5 -24.85 3.11 -10.65
CA VAL A 5 -23.45 3.24 -11.06
C VAL A 5 -22.61 2.54 -10.02
N SER A 6 -21.82 1.55 -10.42
CA SER A 6 -20.89 0.82 -9.54
C SER A 6 -19.45 1.23 -9.84
N PHE A 7 -18.63 1.31 -8.80
CA PHE A 7 -17.22 1.70 -8.88
C PHE A 7 -16.34 0.49 -8.62
N LEU A 8 -15.15 0.49 -9.21
CA LEU A 8 -14.12 -0.49 -8.85
C LEU A 8 -13.66 -0.26 -7.41
N THR A 9 -13.27 -1.34 -6.75
CA THR A 9 -12.77 -1.31 -5.38
C THR A 9 -11.27 -1.63 -5.34
N ARG A 10 -10.52 -0.90 -4.53
CA ARG A 10 -9.08 -1.06 -4.38
C ARG A 10 -8.64 -0.98 -2.93
N SER A 11 -7.86 -1.96 -2.49
CA SER A 11 -7.17 -1.88 -1.21
C SER A 11 -5.87 -1.10 -1.33
N LEU A 12 -5.58 -0.32 -0.31
CA LEU A 12 -4.30 0.39 -0.13
C LEU A 12 -3.40 -0.31 0.90
N GLY A 13 -3.74 -1.53 1.30
CA GLY A 13 -3.09 -2.30 2.35
C GLY A 13 -3.90 -2.31 3.64
N SER A 14 -3.30 -2.88 4.68
CA SER A 14 -3.98 -3.06 5.97
C SER A 14 -2.94 -3.22 7.09
N ASP A 15 -3.18 -2.60 8.24
CA ASP A 15 -2.47 -2.85 9.49
C ASP A 15 -3.37 -3.68 10.43
N ALA A 16 -3.88 -4.80 9.93
CA ALA A 16 -4.71 -5.69 10.72
C ALA A 16 -4.06 -6.01 12.08
N LEU A 17 -4.79 -5.78 13.14
CA LEU A 17 -4.34 -6.13 14.48
C LEU A 17 -4.10 -7.64 14.57
N ILE A 18 -3.10 -8.03 15.36
CA ILE A 18 -2.89 -9.45 15.70
C ILE A 18 -4.17 -9.92 16.39
N SER A 19 -4.86 -10.82 15.74
CA SER A 19 -6.07 -11.45 16.25
C SER A 19 -5.83 -12.12 17.60
N ASP A 20 -6.92 -12.52 18.24
CA ASP A 20 -6.92 -13.29 19.48
C ASP A 20 -5.90 -14.43 19.43
N ARG A 21 -5.27 -14.72 20.57
CA ARG A 21 -4.28 -15.79 20.75
C ARG A 21 -4.81 -17.14 20.25
N GLU A 22 -6.10 -17.41 20.38
CA GLU A 22 -6.72 -18.66 19.93
C GLU A 22 -6.64 -18.82 18.41
N VAL A 23 -6.94 -17.75 17.66
CA VAL A 23 -6.85 -17.73 16.19
C VAL A 23 -5.40 -17.98 15.72
N LEU A 24 -4.43 -17.35 16.37
CA LEU A 24 -3.02 -17.58 16.06
C LEU A 24 -2.60 -19.03 16.32
N VAL A 25 -3.06 -19.63 17.44
CA VAL A 25 -2.75 -21.04 17.77
C VAL A 25 -3.36 -21.99 16.73
N GLU A 26 -4.57 -21.77 16.30
CA GLU A 26 -5.21 -22.57 15.26
C GLU A 26 -4.49 -22.44 13.92
N TRP A 27 -4.13 -21.24 13.53
CA TRP A 27 -3.37 -20.97 12.31
C TRP A 27 -2.02 -21.69 12.33
N VAL A 28 -1.25 -21.60 13.43
CA VAL A 28 0.02 -22.31 13.60
C VAL A 28 -0.18 -23.83 13.51
N ARG A 29 -1.24 -24.40 14.12
CA ARG A 29 -1.55 -25.82 14.04
C ARG A 29 -1.84 -26.28 12.61
N ALA A 30 -2.57 -25.48 11.83
CA ALA A 30 -2.91 -25.78 10.43
C ALA A 30 -1.65 -25.79 9.52
N ARG A 31 -0.57 -25.13 9.94
CA ARG A 31 0.66 -24.97 9.16
C ARG A 31 1.82 -25.82 9.63
N ARG A 32 1.57 -26.89 10.37
CA ARG A 32 2.62 -27.83 10.81
C ARG A 32 3.43 -28.34 9.63
N GLY A 33 4.76 -28.19 9.73
CA GLY A 33 5.71 -28.59 8.67
C GLY A 33 5.89 -27.58 7.53
N ARG A 34 5.29 -26.37 7.64
CA ARG A 34 5.56 -25.25 6.75
C ARG A 34 6.35 -24.18 7.50
N GLU A 35 7.27 -23.54 6.81
CA GLU A 35 7.95 -22.35 7.33
C GLU A 35 6.98 -21.17 7.31
N ALA A 36 6.60 -20.70 8.49
CA ALA A 36 5.69 -19.58 8.65
C ALA A 36 5.94 -18.91 10.00
N ASP A 37 5.89 -17.60 10.02
CA ASP A 37 6.10 -16.77 11.20
C ASP A 37 4.91 -15.80 11.43
N LEU A 38 5.04 -14.92 12.42
CA LEU A 38 4.00 -13.95 12.76
C LEU A 38 3.71 -13.01 11.59
N ILE A 39 4.71 -12.61 10.82
CA ILE A 39 4.54 -11.70 9.68
C ILE A 39 3.76 -12.42 8.57
N THR A 40 4.05 -13.69 8.30
CA THR A 40 3.25 -14.51 7.38
C THR A 40 1.77 -14.56 7.80
N PHE A 41 1.51 -14.73 9.11
CA PHE A 41 0.15 -14.68 9.64
C PHE A 41 -0.53 -13.32 9.41
N GLN A 42 0.18 -12.22 9.67
CA GLN A 42 -0.34 -10.86 9.45
C GLN A 42 -0.60 -10.57 7.97
N ILE A 43 0.31 -11.00 7.08
CA ILE A 43 0.14 -10.83 5.62
C ILE A 43 -1.12 -11.53 5.14
N GLU A 44 -1.34 -12.79 5.53
CA GLU A 44 -2.54 -13.53 5.17
C GLU A 44 -3.80 -12.90 5.78
N GLY A 45 -3.73 -12.52 7.06
CA GLY A 45 -4.81 -11.81 7.75
C GLY A 45 -5.15 -10.47 7.08
N SER A 46 -4.18 -9.81 6.47
CA SER A 46 -4.42 -8.58 5.71
C SER A 46 -5.11 -8.83 4.37
N LEU A 47 -4.90 -10.00 3.76
CA LEU A 47 -5.38 -10.31 2.40
C LEU A 47 -6.71 -11.06 2.37
N MET A 48 -6.88 -12.08 3.22
CA MET A 48 -8.04 -12.98 3.14
C MET A 48 -9.39 -12.24 3.23
N PRO A 49 -9.59 -11.28 4.15
CA PRO A 49 -10.84 -10.53 4.21
C PRO A 49 -11.17 -9.73 2.95
N GLN A 50 -10.14 -9.26 2.22
CA GLN A 50 -10.31 -8.54 0.96
C GLN A 50 -10.81 -9.47 -0.15
N ILE A 51 -10.24 -10.67 -0.23
CA ILE A 51 -10.66 -11.70 -1.20
C ILE A 51 -12.10 -12.12 -0.93
N GLU A 52 -12.45 -12.41 0.33
CA GLU A 52 -13.79 -12.78 0.73
C GLU A 52 -14.84 -11.69 0.47
N ALA A 53 -14.45 -10.44 0.61
CA ALA A 53 -15.30 -9.30 0.29
C ALA A 53 -15.43 -9.04 -1.21
N GLY A 54 -14.55 -9.60 -2.05
CA GLY A 54 -14.56 -9.40 -3.50
C GLY A 54 -13.94 -8.07 -3.95
N ILE A 55 -12.89 -7.60 -3.26
CA ILE A 55 -12.13 -6.41 -3.68
C ILE A 55 -11.53 -6.63 -5.07
N ASN A 56 -11.77 -5.70 -6.00
CA ASN A 56 -11.30 -5.83 -7.39
C ASN A 56 -9.78 -5.78 -7.52
N THR A 57 -9.13 -4.92 -6.72
CA THR A 57 -7.66 -4.82 -6.67
C THR A 57 -7.22 -5.01 -5.22
N PRO A 58 -7.00 -6.26 -4.78
CA PRO A 58 -6.54 -6.53 -3.42
C PRO A 58 -5.08 -6.15 -3.23
N CYS A 59 -4.72 -5.81 -1.98
CA CYS A 59 -3.37 -5.45 -1.59
C CYS A 59 -3.03 -6.06 -0.24
N ALA A 60 -2.08 -6.98 -0.21
CA ALA A 60 -1.55 -7.53 1.03
C ALA A 60 -0.53 -6.58 1.67
N GLY A 61 -0.26 -6.77 2.96
CA GLY A 61 0.73 -5.99 3.68
C GLY A 61 0.22 -4.63 4.13
N GLY A 62 1.11 -3.87 4.73
CA GLY A 62 0.85 -2.57 5.33
C GLY A 62 2.09 -2.07 6.08
N LYS A 63 1.92 -1.14 7.03
CA LYS A 63 3.04 -0.58 7.81
C LYS A 63 3.76 -1.64 8.66
N PHE A 64 3.05 -2.67 9.13
CA PHE A 64 3.62 -3.78 9.90
C PHE A 64 4.72 -4.55 9.16
N TYR A 65 4.70 -4.56 7.82
CA TYR A 65 5.71 -5.26 7.02
C TYR A 65 7.11 -4.65 7.15
N GLN A 66 7.23 -3.48 7.79
CA GLN A 66 8.50 -2.85 8.14
C GLN A 66 9.47 -3.81 8.85
N ASP A 67 8.97 -4.67 9.74
CA ASP A 67 9.84 -5.60 10.49
C ASP A 67 10.46 -6.65 9.58
N ARG A 68 9.71 -7.14 8.58
CA ARG A 68 10.25 -8.03 7.55
C ARG A 68 11.29 -7.32 6.69
N LEU A 69 11.03 -6.08 6.26
CA LEU A 69 11.99 -5.30 5.48
C LEU A 69 13.29 -5.12 6.25
N ILE A 70 13.23 -4.61 7.49
CA ILE A 70 14.41 -4.38 8.33
C ILE A 70 15.17 -5.68 8.58
N SER A 71 14.50 -6.77 8.92
CA SER A 71 15.16 -8.08 9.16
C SER A 71 15.78 -8.67 7.90
N SER A 72 15.36 -8.24 6.72
CA SER A 72 15.91 -8.66 5.44
C SER A 72 17.09 -7.79 4.98
N LEU A 73 17.33 -6.63 5.58
CA LEU A 73 18.47 -5.79 5.26
C LEU A 73 19.75 -6.34 5.89
N PHE A 74 20.84 -6.29 5.16
CA PHE A 74 22.19 -6.40 5.73
C PHE A 74 22.93 -5.08 5.61
N GLY A 75 24.01 -4.92 6.37
CA GLY A 75 24.72 -3.64 6.51
C GLY A 75 24.10 -2.74 7.58
N ILE A 76 23.20 -3.28 8.41
CA ILE A 76 22.59 -2.56 9.53
C ILE A 76 22.78 -3.27 10.86
N GLU A 77 22.87 -2.52 11.94
CA GLU A 77 22.77 -2.97 13.33
C GLU A 77 21.60 -2.25 14.01
N GLY A 78 20.54 -3.00 14.29
CA GLY A 78 19.26 -2.43 14.70
C GLY A 78 18.67 -1.53 13.59
N ARG A 79 18.66 -0.21 13.80
CA ARG A 79 18.25 0.78 12.78
C ARG A 79 19.41 1.67 12.31
N THR A 80 20.64 1.24 12.49
CA THR A 80 21.82 2.00 12.12
C THR A 80 22.55 1.31 10.96
N ILE A 81 22.82 2.05 9.90
CA ILE A 81 23.62 1.57 8.76
C ILE A 81 25.09 1.61 9.19
N THR A 82 25.74 0.43 9.24
CA THR A 82 27.13 0.26 9.72
C THR A 82 28.04 -0.35 8.66
N ALA A 83 27.48 -0.80 7.54
CA ALA A 83 28.19 -1.33 6.38
C ALA A 83 27.39 -1.06 5.10
N GLU A 84 27.90 -1.47 3.94
CA GLU A 84 27.21 -1.37 2.66
C GLU A 84 25.81 -2.04 2.73
N LEU A 85 24.77 -1.29 2.34
CA LEU A 85 23.39 -1.78 2.36
C LEU A 85 23.14 -2.82 1.27
N GLY A 86 22.43 -3.86 1.62
CA GLY A 86 21.88 -4.84 0.69
C GLY A 86 20.71 -5.58 1.31
N CYS A 87 20.18 -6.58 0.60
CA CYS A 87 18.99 -7.29 1.03
C CYS A 87 19.14 -8.82 0.89
N ASN A 88 18.76 -9.52 1.94
CA ASN A 88 18.48 -10.96 1.91
C ASN A 88 17.08 -11.17 1.31
N ILE A 89 17.01 -11.27 0.00
CA ILE A 89 15.76 -11.32 -0.76
C ILE A 89 14.90 -12.60 -0.53
N PRO A 90 15.45 -13.81 -0.28
CA PRO A 90 14.66 -15.04 -0.17
C PRO A 90 13.43 -14.98 0.73
N PRO A 91 13.41 -14.38 1.93
CA PRO A 91 12.20 -14.29 2.75
C PRO A 91 11.09 -13.49 2.06
N LEU A 92 11.45 -12.39 1.40
CA LEU A 92 10.51 -11.53 0.66
C LEU A 92 9.93 -12.25 -0.57
N LEU A 93 10.77 -13.04 -1.26
CA LEU A 93 10.31 -13.86 -2.41
C LEU A 93 9.33 -14.93 -1.96
N LYS A 94 9.59 -15.55 -0.81
CA LYS A 94 8.68 -16.55 -0.26
C LYS A 94 7.32 -15.94 0.06
N ASP A 95 7.29 -14.81 0.75
CA ASP A 95 6.04 -14.07 1.02
C ASP A 95 5.31 -13.76 -0.31
N ALA A 96 6.02 -13.28 -1.32
CA ALA A 96 5.44 -12.95 -2.62
C ALA A 96 4.88 -14.18 -3.37
N GLU A 97 5.62 -15.30 -3.39
CA GLU A 97 5.19 -16.56 -4.02
C GLU A 97 3.95 -17.14 -3.33
N ASP A 98 3.97 -17.19 -2.00
CA ASP A 98 2.86 -17.73 -1.21
C ASP A 98 1.58 -16.93 -1.49
N LEU A 99 1.66 -15.60 -1.50
CA LEU A 99 0.53 -14.71 -1.78
C LEU A 99 0.06 -14.77 -3.25
N ALA A 100 0.97 -14.80 -4.20
CA ALA A 100 0.63 -14.92 -5.63
C ALA A 100 -0.04 -16.26 -5.95
N SER A 101 0.21 -17.30 -5.15
CA SER A 101 -0.50 -18.58 -5.25
C SER A 101 -1.96 -18.51 -4.78
N ILE A 102 -2.28 -17.57 -3.88
CA ILE A 102 -3.62 -17.37 -3.34
C ILE A 102 -4.44 -16.47 -4.28
N GLN A 103 -3.86 -15.35 -4.73
CA GLN A 103 -4.57 -14.33 -5.49
C GLN A 103 -3.70 -13.81 -6.63
N LYS A 104 -4.25 -13.78 -7.85
CA LYS A 104 -3.65 -13.10 -9.02
C LYS A 104 -3.94 -11.60 -8.96
N ASP A 105 -3.13 -10.83 -9.69
CA ASP A 105 -3.25 -9.37 -9.78
C ASP A 105 -3.17 -8.65 -8.42
N LEU A 106 -2.47 -9.28 -7.48
CA LEU A 106 -2.26 -8.81 -6.13
C LEU A 106 -1.23 -7.68 -6.09
N TRP A 107 -1.54 -6.62 -5.36
CA TRP A 107 -0.60 -5.57 -4.95
C TRP A 107 -0.03 -5.86 -3.56
N PHE A 108 1.10 -5.23 -3.26
CA PHE A 108 1.76 -5.42 -1.96
C PHE A 108 2.15 -4.06 -1.36
N ALA A 109 1.71 -3.80 -0.13
CA ALA A 109 1.94 -2.55 0.59
C ALA A 109 3.02 -2.69 1.66
N PHE A 110 3.87 -1.67 1.78
CA PHE A 110 4.84 -1.52 2.87
C PHE A 110 5.29 -0.05 2.99
N PRO A 111 5.99 0.34 4.10
CA PRO A 111 6.49 1.69 4.27
C PRO A 111 7.48 2.08 3.17
N ALA A 112 7.43 3.34 2.76
CA ALA A 112 8.45 3.95 1.90
C ALA A 112 9.83 3.96 2.60
N PRO A 113 10.94 4.04 1.86
CA PRO A 113 12.29 3.97 2.44
C PRO A 113 12.55 4.93 3.60
N ARG A 114 12.10 6.16 3.50
CA ARG A 114 12.29 7.15 4.58
C ARG A 114 11.49 6.84 5.83
N GLU A 115 10.35 6.17 5.69
CA GLU A 115 9.47 5.81 6.81
C GLU A 115 10.05 4.69 7.70
N ILE A 116 10.99 3.88 7.20
CA ILE A 116 11.63 2.84 8.03
C ILE A 116 12.65 3.39 9.02
N GLY A 117 13.06 4.67 8.91
CA GLY A 117 13.80 5.40 9.93
C GLY A 117 15.22 4.86 10.20
N LEU A 118 15.99 4.58 9.15
CA LEU A 118 17.40 4.19 9.31
C LEU A 118 18.30 5.40 9.56
N CYS A 119 19.28 5.23 10.45
CA CYS A 119 20.33 6.22 10.74
C CYS A 119 21.62 5.85 10.03
N ASN A 120 22.23 6.79 9.31
CA ASN A 120 23.51 6.56 8.61
C ASN A 120 24.71 6.74 9.56
N ARG A 121 25.63 5.74 9.55
CA ARG A 121 26.98 5.83 10.14
C ARG A 121 28.06 5.26 9.24
N PHE A 122 27.71 4.79 8.05
CA PHE A 122 28.67 4.16 7.13
C PHE A 122 28.95 5.01 5.89
N TYR A 123 27.93 5.50 5.23
CA TYR A 123 28.09 6.30 4.02
C TYR A 123 28.60 7.72 4.35
N HIS A 124 29.25 8.35 3.39
CA HIS A 124 29.87 9.67 3.55
C HIS A 124 28.84 10.73 4.01
N ASP A 125 27.63 10.70 3.43
CA ASP A 125 26.55 11.60 3.78
C ASP A 125 25.20 10.89 3.80
N SER A 126 24.14 11.63 4.15
CA SER A 126 22.77 11.10 4.23
C SER A 126 22.18 10.81 2.86
N ASP A 127 22.60 11.54 1.83
CA ASP A 127 22.05 11.38 0.47
C ASP A 127 22.59 10.09 -0.13
N GLU A 128 23.88 9.79 0.01
CA GLU A 128 24.47 8.52 -0.42
C GLU A 128 23.77 7.33 0.27
N ALA A 129 23.52 7.42 1.59
CA ALA A 129 22.83 6.39 2.34
C ALA A 129 21.39 6.14 1.84
N ILE A 130 20.65 7.23 1.58
CA ILE A 130 19.27 7.09 1.13
C ILE A 130 19.18 6.58 -0.31
N TYR A 131 20.09 6.98 -1.21
CA TYR A 131 20.15 6.43 -2.57
C TYR A 131 20.53 4.94 -2.59
N ALA A 132 21.41 4.50 -1.69
CA ALA A 132 21.70 3.09 -1.49
C ALA A 132 20.41 2.33 -1.07
N LEU A 133 19.64 2.89 -0.14
CA LEU A 133 18.37 2.31 0.28
C LEU A 133 17.32 2.27 -0.86
N TYR A 134 17.22 3.32 -1.68
CA TYR A 134 16.37 3.30 -2.87
C TYR A 134 16.76 2.19 -3.86
N SER A 135 18.05 1.92 -4.00
CA SER A 135 18.54 0.84 -4.85
C SER A 135 18.12 -0.53 -4.34
N VAL A 136 18.21 -0.74 -3.03
CA VAL A 136 17.72 -1.96 -2.36
C VAL A 136 16.21 -2.11 -2.55
N TYR A 137 15.42 -1.05 -2.37
CA TYR A 137 13.97 -1.10 -2.57
C TYR A 137 13.59 -1.45 -4.02
N ARG A 138 14.29 -0.88 -5.01
CA ARG A 138 14.07 -1.24 -6.43
C ARG A 138 14.32 -2.71 -6.70
N GLU A 139 15.39 -3.28 -6.13
CA GLU A 139 15.73 -4.69 -6.25
C GLU A 139 14.66 -5.58 -5.60
N MET A 140 14.26 -5.29 -4.35
CA MET A 140 13.21 -6.00 -3.65
C MET A 140 11.90 -6.00 -4.43
N MET A 141 11.41 -4.82 -4.81
CA MET A 141 10.16 -4.67 -5.54
C MET A 141 10.19 -5.38 -6.90
N ARG A 142 11.31 -5.32 -7.62
CA ARG A 142 11.49 -6.04 -8.87
C ARG A 142 11.39 -7.55 -8.63
N SER A 143 12.14 -8.07 -7.66
CA SER A 143 12.20 -9.48 -7.34
C SER A 143 10.84 -10.04 -6.91
N MET A 144 10.06 -9.28 -6.11
CA MET A 144 8.70 -9.65 -5.74
C MET A 144 7.75 -9.67 -6.94
N ARG A 145 7.90 -8.72 -7.89
CA ARG A 145 7.10 -8.72 -9.13
C ARG A 145 7.42 -9.94 -10.01
N ASP A 146 8.69 -10.35 -10.07
CA ASP A 146 9.10 -11.54 -10.80
C ASP A 146 8.49 -12.84 -10.20
N LYS A 147 7.99 -12.77 -8.94
CA LYS A 147 7.26 -13.83 -8.24
C LYS A 147 5.73 -13.71 -8.31
N GLY A 148 5.20 -12.71 -9.03
CA GLY A 148 3.78 -12.61 -9.32
C GLY A 148 3.05 -11.44 -8.66
N ILE A 149 3.75 -10.59 -7.88
CA ILE A 149 3.16 -9.35 -7.37
C ILE A 149 2.98 -8.36 -8.52
N SER A 150 1.77 -7.81 -8.67
CA SER A 150 1.44 -6.92 -9.79
C SER A 150 1.99 -5.51 -9.63
N GLY A 151 2.14 -5.04 -8.40
CA GLY A 151 2.68 -3.74 -8.09
C GLY A 151 2.80 -3.50 -6.59
N HIS A 152 3.34 -2.34 -6.22
CA HIS A 152 3.60 -1.99 -4.81
C HIS A 152 2.90 -0.70 -4.42
N ILE A 153 2.46 -0.64 -3.17
CA ILE A 153 1.99 0.60 -2.53
C ILE A 153 3.01 0.97 -1.47
N LEU A 154 3.60 2.15 -1.62
CA LEU A 154 4.55 2.68 -0.66
C LEU A 154 3.85 3.71 0.23
N HIS A 155 3.74 3.39 1.53
CA HIS A 155 3.18 4.29 2.51
C HIS A 155 4.19 5.36 2.88
N CYS A 156 3.85 6.64 2.65
CA CYS A 156 4.71 7.78 2.93
C CYS A 156 3.86 8.89 3.56
N ASP A 157 4.10 9.23 4.82
CA ASP A 157 3.38 10.32 5.48
C ASP A 157 3.98 11.70 5.10
N ASN A 158 5.28 11.73 4.80
CA ASN A 158 6.00 12.93 4.38
C ASN A 158 6.73 12.67 3.04
N PRO A 159 6.02 12.69 1.89
CA PRO A 159 6.64 12.43 0.60
C PRO A 159 7.70 13.49 0.28
N VAL A 160 8.78 13.07 -0.37
CA VAL A 160 9.83 13.94 -0.89
C VAL A 160 10.10 13.61 -2.35
N SER A 161 10.38 14.64 -3.16
CA SER A 161 10.51 14.52 -4.61
C SER A 161 11.60 13.51 -5.01
N GLU A 162 12.73 13.47 -4.33
CA GLU A 162 13.85 12.57 -4.64
C GLU A 162 13.48 11.09 -4.46
N GLU A 163 12.63 10.77 -3.45
CA GLU A 163 12.14 9.41 -3.22
C GLU A 163 11.17 8.97 -4.32
N LEU A 164 10.25 9.86 -4.69
CA LEU A 164 9.30 9.60 -5.75
C LEU A 164 10.02 9.50 -7.11
N GLU A 165 10.95 10.40 -7.42
CA GLU A 165 11.78 10.33 -8.63
C GLU A 165 12.53 9.01 -8.74
N ALA A 166 13.08 8.52 -7.61
CA ALA A 166 13.83 7.28 -7.59
C ALA A 166 12.95 6.03 -7.74
N LEU A 167 11.71 6.02 -7.22
CA LEU A 167 10.91 4.81 -7.05
C LEU A 167 9.56 4.83 -7.76
N ALA A 168 9.00 6.02 -8.11
CA ALA A 168 7.73 6.09 -8.80
C ALA A 168 7.77 5.40 -10.15
N GLY A 169 6.65 4.87 -10.56
CA GLY A 169 6.52 4.19 -11.84
C GLY A 169 5.18 3.47 -11.98
N ARG A 170 4.94 2.91 -13.14
CA ARG A 170 3.64 2.31 -13.51
C ARG A 170 3.12 1.25 -12.51
N ARG A 171 4.02 0.61 -11.75
CA ARG A 171 3.70 -0.46 -10.79
C ARG A 171 4.08 -0.10 -9.36
N VAL A 172 4.26 1.19 -9.09
CA VAL A 172 4.50 1.73 -7.75
C VAL A 172 3.55 2.89 -7.53
N PHE A 173 2.81 2.84 -6.44
CA PHE A 173 1.87 3.87 -6.03
C PHE A 173 2.25 4.36 -4.64
N PHE A 174 2.50 5.64 -4.51
CA PHE A 174 2.75 6.28 -3.21
C PHE A 174 1.42 6.70 -2.58
N PHE A 175 1.23 6.30 -1.33
CA PHE A 175 0.05 6.61 -0.55
C PHE A 175 0.42 7.33 0.74
N SER A 176 -0.19 8.49 0.96
CA SER A 176 -0.05 9.26 2.20
C SER A 176 -1.38 9.32 2.96
N HIS A 177 -1.31 9.16 4.29
CA HIS A 177 -2.44 9.43 5.17
C HIS A 177 -2.61 10.92 5.47
N ILE A 178 -1.63 11.76 5.10
CA ILE A 178 -1.62 13.21 5.29
C ILE A 178 -2.04 13.89 3.98
N GLU A 179 -3.22 14.50 3.97
CA GLU A 179 -3.87 15.07 2.79
C GLU A 179 -3.75 16.61 2.78
N THR A 180 -2.51 17.13 2.97
CA THR A 180 -2.26 18.58 2.82
C THR A 180 -2.03 18.94 1.36
N LYS A 181 -2.27 20.20 0.97
CA LYS A 181 -2.00 20.68 -0.40
C LYS A 181 -0.56 20.34 -0.82
N LYS A 182 0.43 20.64 0.01
CA LYS A 182 1.85 20.35 -0.26
C LYS A 182 2.11 18.85 -0.47
N THR A 183 1.52 17.99 0.34
CA THR A 183 1.67 16.52 0.19
C THR A 183 1.10 16.05 -1.15
N LEU A 184 -0.09 16.54 -1.51
CA LEU A 184 -0.77 16.17 -2.74
C LEU A 184 -0.04 16.71 -3.98
N GLU A 185 0.50 17.93 -3.94
CA GLU A 185 1.33 18.51 -5.00
C GLU A 185 2.54 17.62 -5.29
N ILE A 186 3.32 17.25 -4.26
CA ILE A 186 4.50 16.39 -4.42
C ILE A 186 4.10 15.02 -5.00
N LEU A 187 3.02 14.41 -4.54
CA LEU A 187 2.56 13.13 -5.08
C LEU A 187 2.15 13.26 -6.55
N LEU A 188 1.41 14.29 -6.91
CA LEU A 188 0.88 14.50 -8.25
C LEU A 188 1.93 14.89 -9.29
N GLU A 189 3.11 15.37 -8.87
CA GLU A 189 4.26 15.56 -9.78
C GLU A 189 4.75 14.23 -10.37
N TYR A 190 4.56 13.08 -9.68
CA TYR A 190 5.14 11.79 -10.05
C TYR A 190 4.11 10.70 -10.37
N GLN A 191 2.84 10.91 -10.04
CA GLN A 191 1.78 9.92 -10.28
C GLN A 191 0.46 10.59 -10.66
N ALA A 192 -0.22 10.09 -11.67
CA ALA A 192 -1.50 10.62 -12.15
C ALA A 192 -2.73 10.04 -11.40
N THR A 193 -2.51 9.28 -10.35
CA THR A 193 -3.55 8.72 -9.48
C THR A 193 -3.33 9.21 -8.06
N VAL A 194 -4.38 9.63 -7.38
CA VAL A 194 -4.32 10.09 -6.00
C VAL A 194 -5.34 9.33 -5.15
N ALA A 195 -4.99 9.05 -3.89
CA ALA A 195 -5.92 8.46 -2.93
C ALA A 195 -6.20 9.47 -1.82
N VAL A 196 -7.48 9.84 -1.65
CA VAL A 196 -7.90 10.88 -0.70
C VAL A 196 -9.27 10.55 -0.09
N ARG A 197 -9.54 11.11 1.09
CA ARG A 197 -10.88 11.14 1.66
C ARG A 197 -11.74 12.23 1.01
N SER A 198 -13.04 12.13 1.18
CA SER A 198 -13.99 13.12 0.65
C SER A 198 -13.73 14.54 1.14
N SER A 199 -13.16 14.70 2.33
CA SER A 199 -12.76 16.01 2.87
C SER A 199 -11.71 16.74 2.03
N ALA A 200 -10.88 16.04 1.29
CA ALA A 200 -9.83 16.61 0.45
C ALA A 200 -10.24 16.78 -1.03
N LEU A 201 -11.48 16.43 -1.42
CA LEU A 201 -11.95 16.57 -2.81
C LEU A 201 -11.82 18.00 -3.35
N GLY A 202 -12.11 19.01 -2.52
CA GLY A 202 -11.93 20.41 -2.94
C GLY A 202 -10.47 20.77 -3.24
N LEU A 203 -9.51 20.21 -2.50
CA LEU A 203 -8.09 20.38 -2.81
C LEU A 203 -7.70 19.70 -4.12
N ILE A 204 -8.27 18.52 -4.41
CA ILE A 204 -8.02 17.84 -5.69
C ILE A 204 -8.60 18.62 -6.86
N GLU A 205 -9.80 19.19 -6.71
CA GLU A 205 -10.41 20.05 -7.74
C GLU A 205 -9.51 21.24 -8.08
N ASP A 206 -8.96 21.93 -7.07
CA ASP A 206 -8.01 23.03 -7.27
C ASP A 206 -6.71 22.57 -7.95
N LEU A 207 -6.20 21.38 -7.60
CA LEU A 207 -4.97 20.85 -8.15
C LEU A 207 -5.10 20.29 -9.57
N MET A 208 -6.30 19.95 -10.02
CA MET A 208 -6.54 19.49 -11.40
C MET A 208 -6.27 20.53 -12.47
N ASP A 209 -6.21 21.81 -12.11
CA ASP A 209 -5.82 22.89 -13.02
C ASP A 209 -4.31 22.89 -13.31
N GLU A 210 -3.50 22.35 -12.38
CA GLU A 210 -2.03 22.34 -12.44
C GLU A 210 -1.45 20.97 -12.75
N TYR A 211 -2.14 19.87 -12.34
CA TYR A 211 -1.65 18.49 -12.43
C TYR A 211 -2.61 17.58 -13.21
N ASP A 212 -2.04 16.59 -13.93
CA ASP A 212 -2.82 15.57 -14.65
C ASP A 212 -3.36 14.50 -13.68
N VAL A 213 -4.48 14.78 -13.03
CA VAL A 213 -5.16 13.82 -12.17
C VAL A 213 -6.02 12.89 -13.02
N GLN A 214 -5.53 11.71 -13.36
CA GLN A 214 -6.28 10.75 -14.18
C GLN A 214 -7.29 9.94 -13.38
N LYS A 215 -6.95 9.54 -12.14
CA LYS A 215 -7.82 8.73 -11.27
C LYS A 215 -7.81 9.23 -9.84
N ILE A 216 -8.98 9.17 -9.21
CA ILE A 216 -9.14 9.44 -7.77
C ILE A 216 -9.58 8.14 -7.09
N ILE A 217 -8.80 7.70 -6.10
CA ILE A 217 -9.18 6.63 -5.18
C ILE A 217 -9.79 7.31 -3.97
N LEU A 218 -11.11 7.19 -3.83
CA LEU A 218 -11.85 7.80 -2.73
C LEU A 218 -11.87 6.85 -1.53
N ILE A 219 -11.17 7.25 -0.45
CA ILE A 219 -10.98 6.42 0.74
C ILE A 219 -12.22 6.49 1.62
N ASP A 220 -12.69 5.32 2.07
CA ASP A 220 -13.80 5.15 3.02
C ASP A 220 -15.08 5.89 2.61
N SER A 221 -15.35 5.93 1.30
CA SER A 221 -16.45 6.70 0.73
C SER A 221 -17.82 6.16 1.07
N ARG A 222 -18.77 7.07 1.26
CA ARG A 222 -20.22 6.83 1.36
C ARG A 222 -20.91 7.33 0.10
N GLU A 223 -22.21 7.05 -0.03
CA GLU A 223 -23.01 7.45 -1.18
C GLU A 223 -22.92 8.97 -1.47
N ASP A 224 -23.02 9.81 -0.43
CA ASP A 224 -22.92 11.27 -0.58
C ASP A 224 -21.52 11.72 -1.07
N ASP A 225 -20.46 11.05 -0.60
CA ASP A 225 -19.08 11.32 -1.03
C ASP A 225 -18.87 10.97 -2.51
N LEU A 226 -19.47 9.86 -2.95
CA LEU A 226 -19.42 9.43 -4.34
C LEU A 226 -20.22 10.36 -5.26
N HIS A 227 -21.37 10.87 -4.79
CA HIS A 227 -22.11 11.90 -5.54
C HIS A 227 -21.28 13.16 -5.74
N ARG A 228 -20.61 13.65 -4.69
CA ARG A 228 -19.72 14.81 -4.77
C ARG A 228 -18.52 14.54 -5.68
N ALA A 229 -17.89 13.37 -5.60
CA ALA A 229 -16.78 13.02 -6.48
C ALA A 229 -17.19 12.96 -7.96
N LEU A 230 -18.43 12.56 -8.26
CA LEU A 230 -18.99 12.54 -9.61
C LEU A 230 -19.28 13.94 -10.20
N GLU A 231 -19.26 14.99 -9.39
CA GLU A 231 -19.30 16.39 -9.85
C GLU A 231 -17.92 16.84 -10.37
N ILE A 232 -16.83 16.21 -9.86
CA ILE A 232 -15.45 16.56 -10.16
C ILE A 232 -14.88 15.67 -11.29
N LYS A 233 -15.23 14.37 -11.30
CA LYS A 233 -14.64 13.39 -12.22
C LYS A 233 -15.67 12.36 -12.67
N ASP A 234 -15.53 11.86 -13.91
CA ASP A 234 -16.38 10.80 -14.43
C ASP A 234 -16.17 9.46 -13.69
N ALA A 235 -17.24 8.65 -13.63
CA ALA A 235 -17.27 7.40 -12.85
C ALA A 235 -16.15 6.40 -13.19
N GLU A 236 -15.68 6.39 -14.45
CA GLU A 236 -14.61 5.52 -14.91
C GLU A 236 -13.23 5.89 -14.34
N HIS A 237 -13.09 7.11 -13.82
CA HIS A 237 -11.89 7.65 -13.19
C HIS A 237 -11.96 7.65 -11.66
N LEU A 238 -13.08 7.18 -11.10
CA LEU A 238 -13.29 7.07 -9.65
C LEU A 238 -13.17 5.62 -9.20
N ILE A 239 -12.48 5.41 -8.09
CA ILE A 239 -12.28 4.11 -7.46
C ILE A 239 -12.63 4.24 -5.99
N CYS A 240 -13.39 3.31 -5.43
CA CYS A 240 -13.59 3.23 -3.99
C CYS A 240 -12.41 2.50 -3.36
N GLY A 241 -11.70 3.17 -2.47
CA GLY A 241 -10.51 2.63 -1.83
C GLY A 241 -10.60 2.60 -0.32
N GLY A 242 -9.66 1.89 0.28
CA GLY A 242 -9.57 1.83 1.72
C GLY A 242 -8.26 1.29 2.25
N TYR A 243 -8.00 1.58 3.52
CA TYR A 243 -6.89 1.08 4.31
C TYR A 243 -7.42 0.64 5.67
N CYS A 244 -7.41 -0.67 5.92
CA CYS A 244 -7.94 -1.20 7.15
C CYS A 244 -6.94 -1.13 8.31
N GLN A 245 -7.37 -0.62 9.47
CA GLN A 245 -6.53 -0.53 10.67
C GLN A 245 -6.99 -1.42 11.84
N ASP A 246 -8.21 -1.96 11.76
CA ASP A 246 -8.83 -2.72 12.84
C ASP A 246 -9.41 -4.06 12.38
N SER A 247 -10.72 -4.25 12.58
CA SER A 247 -11.46 -5.46 12.17
C SER A 247 -11.74 -5.46 10.68
N CYS A 248 -10.91 -6.15 9.92
CA CYS A 248 -10.90 -6.04 8.46
C CYS A 248 -12.03 -6.80 7.77
N ASP A 249 -12.62 -7.83 8.36
CA ASP A 249 -13.70 -8.62 7.75
C ASP A 249 -14.94 -7.77 7.44
N PHE A 250 -15.39 -6.99 8.41
CA PHE A 250 -16.54 -6.11 8.24
C PHE A 250 -16.21 -4.88 7.37
N TYR A 251 -15.03 -4.33 7.54
CA TYR A 251 -14.57 -3.15 6.83
C TYR A 251 -14.62 -3.34 5.30
N TRP A 252 -14.00 -4.40 4.79
CA TRP A 252 -13.93 -4.65 3.36
C TRP A 252 -15.30 -4.98 2.74
N LYS A 253 -16.15 -5.74 3.44
CA LYS A 253 -17.54 -6.01 3.00
C LYS A 253 -18.33 -4.72 2.89
N SER A 254 -18.27 -3.86 3.91
CA SER A 254 -18.94 -2.55 3.91
C SER A 254 -18.45 -1.66 2.77
N MET A 255 -17.14 -1.65 2.48
CA MET A 255 -16.58 -0.87 1.38
C MET A 255 -17.12 -1.33 0.02
N VAL A 256 -17.20 -2.63 -0.22
CA VAL A 256 -17.77 -3.18 -1.47
C VAL A 256 -19.27 -2.85 -1.59
N GLU A 257 -20.03 -2.98 -0.52
CA GLU A 257 -21.46 -2.63 -0.50
C GLU A 257 -21.70 -1.16 -0.81
N ASN A 258 -20.86 -0.28 -0.29
CA ASN A 258 -20.93 1.18 -0.50
C ASN A 258 -20.34 1.64 -1.84
N ALA A 259 -19.70 0.78 -2.62
CA ALA A 259 -19.07 1.14 -3.90
C ALA A 259 -20.08 1.30 -5.04
N SER A 260 -21.22 1.93 -4.80
CA SER A 260 -22.23 2.23 -5.82
C SER A 260 -23.15 3.36 -5.40
N VAL A 261 -23.67 4.10 -6.39
CA VAL A 261 -24.68 5.15 -6.20
C VAL A 261 -25.86 4.97 -7.12
N ILE A 262 -27.00 5.54 -6.76
CA ILE A 262 -28.21 5.58 -7.60
C ILE A 262 -28.33 6.99 -8.20
N ARG A 263 -28.20 7.08 -9.53
CA ARG A 263 -28.43 8.31 -10.31
C ARG A 263 -29.83 8.39 -10.86
#